data_87153ba8cd56b5840d1bfbcc61bb5eb6
#
_entry.id   87153ba8cd56b5840d1bfbcc61bb5eb6
#
_cell.length_a   1.000
_cell.length_b   1.000
_cell.length_c   1.000
_cell.angle_alpha   90.00
_cell.angle_beta   90.00
_cell.angle_gamma   90.00
#
_symmetry.space_group_name_H-M   'P 1'
#
loop_
_entity.id
_entity.type
_entity.pdbx_description
1 polymer ?
#
loop_
_entity_poly.entity_id
_entity_poly.type
_entity_poly.pdbx_seq_one_letter_code
_entity_poly.pdbx_strand_id
1 'polypeptide(L)'
;MLEKENLTPFQIQLLLYYLTAEPSKRTVTDSARSLNVSKWVVTRTLDTLEKLNIVERLENRKTVLTVPGVKLAEKYQKQRKVLEKYMQYQDIPPAQIKENALRALAAGFSDEFMERLAEQESRMHIKEIFA
;
A
#
# COMPACT_ATOMS: atom_id res chain seq x y z
N MET A 1 -11.45 5.46 -16.60
CA MET A 1 -11.22 5.20 -16.39
C MET A 1 -10.50 4.96 -15.93
N LEU A 2 -10.14 4.90 -15.80
CA LEU A 2 -9.41 4.56 -15.45
C LEU A 2 -9.05 4.13 -14.79
N GLU A 3 -9.26 4.06 -14.73
CA GLU A 3 -8.92 3.68 -14.22
C GLU A 3 -8.54 3.16 -13.52
N LYS A 4 -9.04 3.08 -13.56
CA LYS A 4 -8.54 2.39 -12.86
C LYS A 4 -7.40 1.70 -13.12
N GLU A 5 -6.52 2.29 -13.41
CA GLU A 5 -5.31 1.65 -13.65
C GLU A 5 -4.74 1.10 -12.42
N ASN A 6 -4.17 -0.12 -12.44
CA ASN A 6 -3.54 -0.71 -11.27
C ASN A 6 -2.19 -0.05 -11.05
N LEU A 7 -1.90 0.31 -9.81
CA LEU A 7 -0.60 0.82 -9.46
C LEU A 7 0.41 -0.33 -9.37
N THR A 8 1.68 -0.01 -9.59
CA THR A 8 2.75 -1.00 -9.42
C THR A 8 2.96 -1.28 -7.94
N PRO A 9 3.63 -2.40 -7.59
CA PRO A 9 3.93 -2.66 -6.18
C PRO A 9 4.69 -1.53 -5.51
N PHE A 10 5.66 -0.92 -6.18
CA PHE A 10 6.42 0.17 -5.58
C PHE A 10 5.56 1.42 -5.41
N GLN A 11 4.69 1.71 -6.37
CA GLN A 11 3.78 2.85 -6.23
C GLN A 11 2.87 2.68 -5.01
N ILE A 12 2.36 1.46 -4.81
CA ILE A 12 1.54 1.18 -3.63
C ILE A 12 2.36 1.33 -2.36
N GLN A 13 3.57 0.80 -2.36
CA GLN A 13 4.45 0.89 -1.20
C GLN A 13 4.74 2.34 -0.82
N LEU A 14 5.01 3.18 -1.81
CA LEU A 14 5.28 4.59 -1.59
C LEU A 14 4.04 5.31 -1.07
N LEU A 15 2.89 5.00 -1.65
CA LEU A 15 1.62 5.56 -1.21
C LEU A 15 1.36 5.23 0.26
N LEU A 16 1.61 3.97 0.65
CA LEU A 16 1.43 3.56 2.04
C LEU A 16 2.42 4.26 2.96
N TYR A 17 3.63 4.51 2.48
CA TYR A 17 4.61 5.26 3.27
C TYR A 17 4.06 6.66 3.61
N TYR A 18 3.54 7.37 2.62
CA TYR A 18 3.05 8.72 2.86
C TYR A 18 1.74 8.75 3.65
N LEU A 19 1.01 7.64 3.69
CA LEU A 19 -0.17 7.55 4.54
C LEU A 19 0.20 7.52 6.02
N THR A 20 1.28 6.80 6.36
CA THR A 20 1.60 6.50 7.75
C THR A 20 2.78 7.27 8.31
N ALA A 21 3.58 7.92 7.46
CA ALA A 21 4.78 8.62 7.93
C ALA A 21 4.41 9.86 8.72
N GLU A 22 5.23 10.18 9.72
CA GLU A 22 5.09 11.42 10.45
C GLU A 22 5.24 12.60 9.49
N PRO A 23 4.55 13.72 9.74
CA PRO A 23 4.63 14.87 8.82
C PRO A 23 6.06 15.32 8.52
N SER A 24 6.96 15.26 9.51
CA SER A 24 8.35 15.68 9.31
C SER A 24 9.10 14.76 8.38
N LYS A 25 8.61 13.54 8.15
CA LYS A 25 9.29 12.54 7.34
C LYS A 25 8.62 12.32 5.98
N ARG A 26 7.73 13.20 5.60
CA ARG A 26 7.04 13.08 4.30
C ARG A 26 7.83 13.79 3.21
N THR A 27 9.10 13.42 3.08
CA THR A 27 10.01 13.98 2.09
C THR A 27 10.56 12.89 1.19
N VAL A 28 11.10 13.31 0.03
CA VAL A 28 11.75 12.36 -0.88
C VAL A 28 12.92 11.67 -0.18
N THR A 29 13.72 12.45 0.55
CA THR A 29 14.89 11.89 1.23
C THR A 29 14.52 10.82 2.23
N ASP A 30 13.55 11.13 3.09
CA ASP A 30 13.16 10.17 4.12
C ASP A 30 12.50 8.92 3.53
N SER A 31 11.64 9.10 2.52
CA SER A 31 10.99 7.95 1.90
C SER A 31 11.99 7.07 1.16
N ALA A 32 12.96 7.68 0.46
CA ALA A 32 13.98 6.91 -0.24
C ALA A 32 14.81 6.09 0.75
N ARG A 33 15.16 6.70 1.88
CA ARG A 33 15.92 5.99 2.90
C ARG A 33 15.10 4.86 3.51
N SER A 34 13.85 5.13 3.84
CA SER A 34 12.98 4.12 4.46
C SER A 34 12.73 2.94 3.53
N LEU A 35 12.56 3.19 2.24
CA LEU A 35 12.26 2.13 1.27
C LEU A 35 13.50 1.58 0.60
N ASN A 36 14.68 2.11 0.96
CA ASN A 36 15.98 1.62 0.45
C ASN A 36 16.06 1.71 -1.08
N VAL A 37 15.70 2.86 -1.61
CA VAL A 37 15.80 3.14 -3.04
C VAL A 37 16.41 4.53 -3.23
N SER A 38 16.77 4.86 -4.48
CA SER A 38 17.34 6.17 -4.77
C SER A 38 16.27 7.25 -4.74
N LYS A 39 16.71 8.50 -4.48
CA LYS A 39 15.79 9.63 -4.53
C LYS A 39 15.19 9.80 -5.91
N TRP A 40 15.97 9.47 -6.95
CA TRP A 40 15.50 9.59 -8.32
C TRP A 40 14.30 8.68 -8.59
N VAL A 41 14.35 7.44 -8.06
CA VAL A 41 13.23 6.51 -8.20
C VAL A 41 11.99 7.06 -7.50
N VAL A 42 12.16 7.61 -6.30
CA VAL A 42 11.03 8.20 -5.58
C VAL A 42 10.47 9.38 -6.35
N THR A 43 11.34 10.27 -6.83
CA THR A 43 10.88 11.46 -7.55
C THR A 43 10.10 11.09 -8.80
N ARG A 44 10.60 10.12 -9.58
CA ARG A 44 9.89 9.68 -10.77
C ARG A 44 8.55 9.06 -10.44
N THR A 45 8.50 8.28 -9.38
CA THR A 45 7.25 7.67 -8.95
C THR A 45 6.26 8.73 -8.50
N LEU A 46 6.72 9.74 -7.76
CA LEU A 46 5.86 10.84 -7.33
C LEU A 46 5.34 11.64 -8.52
N ASP A 47 6.17 11.83 -9.57
CA ASP A 47 5.69 12.50 -10.78
C ASP A 47 4.45 11.80 -11.33
N THR A 48 4.49 10.47 -11.39
CA THR A 48 3.36 9.70 -11.89
C THR A 48 2.15 9.80 -10.96
N LEU A 49 2.39 9.67 -9.66
CA LEU A 49 1.29 9.72 -8.69
C LEU A 49 0.65 11.11 -8.64
N GLU A 50 1.44 12.16 -8.86
CA GLU A 50 0.91 13.51 -8.90
C GLU A 50 0.02 13.70 -10.12
N LYS A 51 0.42 13.17 -11.26
CA LYS A 51 -0.41 13.22 -12.46
C LYS A 51 -1.72 12.48 -12.29
N LEU A 52 -1.74 11.45 -11.47
CA LEU A 52 -2.96 10.70 -11.17
C LEU A 52 -3.77 11.35 -10.05
N ASN A 53 -3.35 12.51 -9.56
CA ASN A 53 -4.03 13.24 -8.48
C ASN A 53 -4.10 12.43 -7.19
N ILE A 54 -3.05 11.68 -6.92
CA ILE A 54 -2.97 10.86 -5.70
C ILE A 54 -2.11 11.56 -4.65
N VAL A 55 -1.07 12.28 -5.08
CA VAL A 55 -0.20 13.02 -4.17
C VAL A 55 -0.08 14.46 -4.64
N GLU A 56 0.33 15.32 -3.71
CA GLU A 56 0.63 16.71 -4.00
C GLU A 56 1.97 17.06 -3.37
N ARG A 57 2.88 17.63 -4.17
CA ARG A 57 4.18 18.05 -3.66
C ARG A 57 4.12 19.54 -3.31
N LEU A 58 4.44 19.85 -2.07
CA LEU A 58 4.32 21.21 -1.54
C LEU A 58 5.62 21.97 -1.70
N GLU A 59 5.54 23.29 -1.55
CA GLU A 59 6.71 24.15 -1.71
C GLU A 59 7.79 23.88 -0.67
N ASN A 60 7.37 23.39 0.51
CA ASN A 60 8.33 23.09 1.59
C ASN A 60 9.01 21.73 1.40
N ARG A 61 8.96 21.18 0.19
CA ARG A 61 9.58 19.90 -0.19
C ARG A 61 8.93 18.70 0.45
N LYS A 62 7.76 18.88 1.04
CA LYS A 62 7.01 17.76 1.60
C LYS A 62 5.98 17.29 0.61
N THR A 63 5.67 16.01 0.69
CA THR A 63 4.63 15.39 -0.13
C THR A 63 3.49 14.96 0.77
N VAL A 64 2.28 15.26 0.34
CA VAL A 64 1.09 14.85 1.07
C VAL A 64 0.16 14.11 0.12
N LEU A 65 -0.72 13.29 0.69
CA LEU A 65 -1.73 12.62 -0.10
C LEU A 65 -2.89 13.57 -0.33
N THR A 66 -3.48 13.52 -1.52
CA THR A 66 -4.72 14.22 -1.80
C THR A 66 -5.87 13.47 -1.12
N VAL A 67 -7.07 14.06 -1.12
CA VAL A 67 -8.24 13.36 -0.57
C VAL A 67 -8.45 12.02 -1.28
N PRO A 68 -8.47 11.96 -2.63
CA PRO A 68 -8.55 10.64 -3.29
C PRO A 68 -7.38 9.74 -2.94
N GLY A 69 -6.19 10.33 -2.75
CA GLY A 69 -5.00 9.54 -2.39
C GLY A 69 -5.13 8.89 -1.03
N VAL A 70 -5.68 9.61 -0.05
CA VAL A 70 -5.90 9.04 1.28
C VAL A 70 -6.87 7.86 1.19
N LYS A 71 -7.98 8.04 0.47
CA LYS A 71 -8.96 6.97 0.34
C LYS A 71 -8.37 5.72 -0.31
N LEU A 72 -7.58 5.93 -1.36
CA LEU A 72 -6.94 4.82 -2.05
C LEU A 72 -5.92 4.14 -1.15
N ALA A 73 -5.11 4.93 -0.44
CA ALA A 73 -4.09 4.38 0.45
C ALA A 73 -4.72 3.57 1.58
N GLU A 74 -5.81 4.08 2.15
CA GLU A 74 -6.50 3.37 3.21
C GLU A 74 -7.09 2.05 2.73
N LYS A 75 -7.61 2.04 1.49
CA LYS A 75 -8.12 0.82 0.89
C LYS A 75 -7.00 -0.21 0.73
N TYR A 76 -5.86 0.21 0.18
CA TYR A 76 -4.73 -0.69 0.03
C TYR A 76 -4.21 -1.18 1.37
N GLN A 77 -4.14 -0.30 2.37
CA GLN A 77 -3.66 -0.70 3.68
C GLN A 77 -4.56 -1.80 4.29
N LYS A 78 -5.86 -1.61 4.19
CA LYS A 78 -6.81 -2.59 4.69
C LYS A 78 -6.69 -3.91 3.96
N GLN A 79 -6.62 -3.86 2.64
CA GLN A 79 -6.51 -5.07 1.83
C GLN A 79 -5.17 -5.77 2.06
N ARG A 80 -4.08 -5.01 2.24
CA ARG A 80 -2.78 -5.60 2.52
C ARG A 80 -2.81 -6.41 3.82
N LYS A 81 -3.45 -5.85 4.85
CA LYS A 81 -3.53 -6.56 6.13
C LYS A 81 -4.27 -7.89 6.00
N VAL A 82 -5.35 -7.89 5.22
CA VAL A 82 -6.10 -9.13 4.99
C VAL A 82 -5.24 -10.15 4.26
N LEU A 83 -4.55 -9.71 3.20
CA LEU A 83 -3.70 -10.61 2.41
C LEU A 83 -2.54 -11.16 3.23
N GLU A 84 -1.91 -10.32 4.05
CA GLU A 84 -0.80 -10.77 4.89
C GLU A 84 -1.26 -11.81 5.90
N LYS A 85 -2.42 -11.60 6.50
CA LYS A 85 -2.97 -12.57 7.44
C LYS A 85 -3.28 -13.89 6.73
N TYR A 86 -3.91 -13.82 5.57
CA TYR A 86 -4.20 -15.01 4.81
C TYR A 86 -2.92 -15.78 4.48
N MET A 87 -1.87 -15.06 4.07
CA MET A 87 -0.59 -15.69 3.73
C MET A 87 0.05 -16.34 4.95
N GLN A 88 -0.11 -15.73 6.13
CA GLN A 88 0.38 -16.36 7.36
C GLN A 88 -0.32 -17.70 7.60
N TYR A 89 -1.62 -17.75 7.38
CA TYR A 89 -2.36 -19.01 7.56
C TYR A 89 -1.97 -20.05 6.51
N GLN A 90 -1.47 -19.62 5.37
CA GLN A 90 -1.00 -20.53 4.32
C GLN A 90 0.47 -20.88 4.47
N ASP A 91 1.08 -20.52 5.60
CA ASP A 91 2.48 -20.84 5.90
C ASP A 91 3.48 -20.29 4.87
N ILE A 92 3.14 -19.14 4.27
CA ILE A 92 4.09 -18.42 3.43
C ILE A 92 5.21 -17.91 4.34
N PRO A 93 6.48 -18.11 3.96
CA PRO A 93 7.59 -17.63 4.82
C PRO A 93 7.47 -16.14 5.10
N PRO A 94 7.68 -15.71 6.37
CA PRO A 94 7.50 -14.31 6.73
C PRO A 94 8.30 -13.34 5.86
N ALA A 95 9.49 -13.74 5.41
CA ALA A 95 10.32 -12.87 4.58
C ALA A 95 9.68 -12.55 3.23
N GLN A 96 8.71 -13.37 2.80
CA GLN A 96 8.08 -13.21 1.48
C GLN A 96 6.69 -12.57 1.56
N ILE A 97 6.11 -12.49 2.75
CA ILE A 97 4.71 -12.07 2.88
C ILE A 97 4.49 -10.63 2.39
N LYS A 98 5.35 -9.71 2.81
CA LYS A 98 5.16 -8.31 2.46
C LYS A 98 5.21 -8.08 0.95
N GLU A 99 6.20 -8.65 0.31
CA GLU A 99 6.35 -8.49 -1.14
C GLU A 99 5.21 -9.16 -1.89
N ASN A 100 4.82 -10.36 -1.47
CA ASN A 100 3.73 -11.07 -2.12
C ASN A 100 2.41 -10.30 -1.97
N ALA A 101 2.18 -9.70 -0.80
CA ALA A 101 0.96 -8.91 -0.60
C ALA A 101 0.94 -7.70 -1.53
N LEU A 102 2.06 -7.00 -1.68
CA LEU A 102 2.14 -5.86 -2.58
C LEU A 102 1.90 -6.26 -4.03
N ARG A 103 2.45 -7.41 -4.43
CA ARG A 103 2.24 -7.92 -5.79
C ARG A 103 0.78 -8.28 -6.03
N ALA A 104 0.14 -8.88 -5.04
CA ALA A 104 -1.26 -9.23 -5.14
C ALA A 104 -2.14 -7.99 -5.28
N LEU A 105 -1.84 -6.95 -4.49
CA LEU A 105 -2.57 -5.69 -4.60
C LEU A 105 -2.38 -5.06 -5.97
N ALA A 106 -1.17 -5.10 -6.49
CA ALA A 106 -0.87 -4.51 -7.81
C ALA A 106 -1.56 -5.29 -8.94
N ALA A 107 -1.75 -6.59 -8.77
CA ALA A 107 -2.46 -7.39 -9.75
C ALA A 107 -3.94 -7.03 -9.84
N GLY A 108 -4.51 -6.53 -8.73
CA GLY A 108 -5.87 -6.03 -8.75
C GLY A 108 -6.92 -7.12 -8.58
N PHE A 109 -7.36 -7.34 -7.37
CA PHE A 109 -8.49 -8.23 -7.11
C PHE A 109 -9.76 -7.41 -7.03
N SER A 110 -10.91 -8.04 -7.32
CA SER A 110 -12.18 -7.37 -7.18
C SER A 110 -12.47 -7.08 -5.71
N ASP A 111 -13.29 -6.05 -5.49
CA ASP A 111 -13.68 -5.72 -4.13
C ASP A 111 -14.44 -6.88 -3.48
N GLU A 112 -15.27 -7.57 -4.27
CA GLU A 112 -16.01 -8.72 -3.74
C GLU A 112 -15.06 -9.81 -3.28
N PHE A 113 -14.02 -10.12 -4.08
CA PHE A 113 -13.06 -11.14 -3.69
C PHE A 113 -12.38 -10.75 -2.38
N MET A 114 -11.99 -9.48 -2.26
CA MET A 114 -11.30 -9.02 -1.06
C MET A 114 -12.23 -9.07 0.16
N GLU A 115 -13.51 -8.77 -0.01
CA GLU A 115 -14.47 -8.85 1.09
C GLU A 115 -14.66 -10.28 1.57
N ARG A 116 -14.73 -11.22 0.61
CA ARG A 116 -14.85 -12.64 0.96
C ARG A 116 -13.60 -13.13 1.67
N LEU A 117 -12.43 -12.68 1.21
CA LEU A 117 -11.18 -13.05 1.85
C LEU A 117 -11.11 -12.51 3.27
N ALA A 118 -11.57 -11.28 3.48
CA ALA A 118 -11.60 -10.67 4.81
C ALA A 118 -12.52 -11.45 5.76
N GLU A 119 -13.68 -11.88 5.26
CA GLU A 119 -14.60 -12.69 6.06
C GLU A 119 -13.96 -14.00 6.47
N GLN A 120 -13.28 -14.64 5.52
CA GLN A 120 -12.62 -15.90 5.79
C GLN A 120 -11.50 -15.71 6.82
N GLU A 121 -10.72 -14.65 6.69
CA GLU A 121 -9.66 -14.36 7.63
C GLU A 121 -10.23 -14.16 9.04
N SER A 122 -11.34 -13.44 9.17
CA SER A 122 -11.98 -13.23 10.46
C SER A 122 -12.42 -14.55 11.08
N ARG A 123 -13.00 -15.45 10.29
CA ARG A 123 -13.42 -16.75 10.79
C ARG A 123 -12.24 -17.60 11.26
N MET A 124 -11.14 -17.56 10.51
CA MET A 124 -9.94 -18.30 10.88
C MET A 124 -9.34 -17.74 12.17
N HIS A 125 -9.35 -16.41 12.31
CA HIS A 125 -8.86 -15.79 13.53
C HIS A 125 -9.67 -16.18 14.75
N ILE A 126 -11.00 -16.21 14.60
CA ILE A 126 -11.88 -16.63 15.68
C ILE A 126 -11.61 -18.08 16.08
N LYS A 127 -11.45 -18.97 15.09
CA LYS A 127 -11.10 -20.35 15.37
C LYS A 127 -9.80 -20.45 16.16
N GLU A 128 -8.81 -19.66 15.78
CA GLU A 128 -7.53 -19.68 16.45
C GLU A 128 -7.66 -19.28 17.90
N ILE A 129 -8.50 -18.26 18.18
CA ILE A 129 -8.69 -17.77 19.54
C ILE A 129 -9.41 -18.79 20.42
N PHE A 130 -10.40 -19.49 19.86
CA PHE A 130 -11.24 -20.37 20.63
C PHE A 130 -10.90 -21.86 20.51
N ALA A 131 -9.87 -22.17 19.74
CA ALA A 131 -9.41 -23.54 19.66
C ALA A 131 -8.51 -23.85 20.84
#